data_187fd6884bc7668e8d9ebf915463e87a
#
_entry.id   187fd6884bc7668e8d9ebf915463e87a
#
_cell.length_a   1.000
_cell.length_b   1.000
_cell.length_c   1.000
_cell.angle_alpha   90.00
_cell.angle_beta   90.00
_cell.angle_gamma   90.00
#
_symmetry.space_group_name_H-M   'P 1'
#
loop_
_entity.id
_entity.type
_entity.pdbx_description
1 polymer ?
#
loop_
_entity_poly.entity_id
_entity_poly.type
_entity_poly.pdbx_seq_one_letter_code
_entity_poly.pdbx_strand_id
1 'polypeptide(L)'
;MNFKHIVLALQFVLLSIVINAQTVDFLKADTTDTNKTYPRYMFAQTKLHYGGHFSTGVDGLEEVERNNFSAMELRVGWKGYGRKRWQKLMGYPSYGFGLYQATFFPEANILGSPSAVYGFFNAPFKRYKKWSLNYDLGVGLAYDFFGYDPENNPDQTAIGSDFNVYFTVSVEGEFKLSRRLDLTTGFLFTHFSNGRTRTPNKGVNLYGLNAGLKYNFNAYIPKQGGQRLAKDQDPRPKYIDYNLPEFKPYWEYYMFAAGGWSTSPYDIEDRELYYGVATLAFDVARHYSHKGKFGIGVDVFRDGSLVEEYQNKPEYANGVPESRLWYPGIHVSHELLIHRFTLVTQVGVPLIHVEGRGGWYGRVGGRYDITRKVFAHLALKTPGGFIADFVEWGVGFRMYGKKKA
;
A
#
# COMPACT_ATOMS: atom_id res chain seq x y z
N MET A 1 -4.52 19.07 21.30
CA MET A 1 -4.86 19.08 19.85
C MET A 1 -5.35 17.67 19.55
N ASN A 2 -6.61 17.52 19.22
CA ASN A 2 -7.24 16.19 19.11
C ASN A 2 -6.54 15.36 18.03
N PHE A 3 -6.22 14.11 18.32
CA PHE A 3 -5.56 13.14 17.43
C PHE A 3 -6.16 13.10 16.00
N LYS A 4 -7.50 13.20 15.90
CA LYS A 4 -8.22 13.32 14.62
C LYS A 4 -7.71 14.47 13.74
N HIS A 5 -7.33 15.60 14.33
CA HIS A 5 -6.82 16.76 13.59
C HIS A 5 -5.37 16.59 13.13
N ILE A 6 -4.56 15.82 13.87
CA ILE A 6 -3.17 15.50 13.47
C ILE A 6 -3.17 14.54 12.29
N VAL A 7 -3.99 13.49 12.34
CA VAL A 7 -4.14 12.53 11.22
C VAL A 7 -4.68 13.22 9.97
N LEU A 8 -5.68 14.08 10.13
CA LEU A 8 -6.24 14.85 9.00
C LEU A 8 -5.20 15.84 8.41
N ALA A 9 -4.44 16.52 9.25
CA ALA A 9 -3.38 17.44 8.83
C ALA A 9 -2.24 16.69 8.09
N LEU A 10 -1.83 15.51 8.58
CA LEU A 10 -0.84 14.66 7.92
C LEU A 10 -1.36 14.11 6.58
N GLN A 11 -2.65 13.78 6.49
CA GLN A 11 -3.29 13.37 5.24
C GLN A 11 -3.31 14.52 4.22
N PHE A 12 -3.61 15.74 4.64
CA PHE A 12 -3.54 16.93 3.79
C PHE A 12 -2.11 17.26 3.34
N VAL A 13 -1.13 17.09 4.21
CA VAL A 13 0.30 17.27 3.87
C VAL A 13 0.75 16.22 2.88
N LEU A 14 0.44 14.94 3.09
CA LEU A 14 0.73 13.86 2.13
C LEU A 14 0.02 14.07 0.79
N LEU A 15 -1.25 14.45 0.81
CA LEU A 15 -2.02 14.75 -0.40
C LEU A 15 -1.45 15.97 -1.14
N SER A 16 -1.04 17.02 -0.42
CA SER A 16 -0.43 18.23 -1.00
C SER A 16 0.96 17.94 -1.58
N ILE A 17 1.75 17.06 -0.95
CA ILE A 17 3.04 16.59 -1.48
C ILE A 17 2.83 15.80 -2.79
N VAL A 18 1.80 14.94 -2.85
CA VAL A 18 1.45 14.18 -4.05
C VAL A 18 0.97 15.13 -5.18
N ILE A 19 0.20 16.15 -4.86
CA ILE A 19 -0.33 17.12 -5.85
C ILE A 19 0.79 18.05 -6.35
N ASN A 20 1.67 18.55 -5.47
CA ASN A 20 2.77 19.44 -5.86
C ASN A 20 3.98 18.72 -6.49
N ALA A 21 4.11 17.42 -6.27
CA ALA A 21 5.21 16.62 -6.86
C ALA A 21 5.10 16.42 -8.39
N GLN A 22 4.06 16.93 -9.03
CA GLN A 22 3.93 16.89 -10.50
C GLN A 22 4.92 17.79 -11.26
N THR A 23 5.65 18.66 -10.58
CA THR A 23 6.45 19.71 -11.22
C THR A 23 7.95 19.46 -11.29
N VAL A 24 8.47 18.41 -10.66
CA VAL A 24 9.92 18.14 -10.69
C VAL A 24 10.22 16.89 -11.50
N ASP A 25 10.59 17.09 -12.75
CA ASP A 25 10.98 16.05 -13.71
C ASP A 25 12.42 15.58 -13.43
N PHE A 26 12.60 14.61 -12.53
CA PHE A 26 13.93 14.06 -12.18
C PHE A 26 14.50 13.09 -13.22
N LEU A 27 13.73 12.68 -14.19
CA LEU A 27 14.18 11.84 -15.29
C LEU A 27 14.15 12.63 -16.59
N LYS A 28 15.12 13.53 -16.76
CA LYS A 28 15.41 14.16 -18.06
C LYS A 28 15.97 13.14 -19.08
N ALA A 29 15.22 12.14 -19.39
CA ALA A 29 15.48 11.24 -20.52
C ALA A 29 14.17 10.72 -21.08
N ASP A 30 13.10 11.50 -20.97
CA ASP A 30 11.92 11.27 -21.76
C ASP A 30 12.07 11.97 -23.10
N THR A 31 12.13 11.17 -24.14
CA THR A 31 12.16 11.56 -25.55
C THR A 31 10.90 12.31 -25.98
N THR A 32 10.22 13.00 -25.08
CA THR A 32 9.03 13.77 -25.39
C THR A 32 9.42 15.21 -25.61
N ASP A 33 9.33 15.62 -26.85
CA ASP A 33 9.37 17.03 -27.27
C ASP A 33 8.44 17.83 -26.34
N THR A 34 9.00 18.73 -25.55
CA THR A 34 8.28 19.55 -24.56
C THR A 34 7.20 20.42 -25.19
N ASN A 35 7.29 20.68 -26.50
CA ASN A 35 6.32 21.46 -27.26
C ASN A 35 5.18 20.60 -27.80
N LYS A 36 5.22 19.29 -27.68
CA LYS A 36 4.20 18.39 -28.23
C LYS A 36 3.12 18.08 -27.21
N THR A 37 1.89 18.45 -27.51
CA THR A 37 0.73 18.14 -26.66
C THR A 37 0.27 16.69 -26.91
N TYR A 38 0.27 15.88 -25.88
CA TYR A 38 -0.10 14.46 -25.97
C TYR A 38 -1.53 14.21 -25.50
N PRO A 39 -2.29 13.32 -26.17
CA PRO A 39 -3.62 12.96 -25.75
C PRO A 39 -3.59 12.22 -24.40
N ARG A 40 -4.66 12.39 -23.63
CA ARG A 40 -4.91 11.63 -22.40
C ARG A 40 -6.07 10.67 -22.62
N TYR A 41 -5.90 9.44 -22.14
CA TYR A 41 -6.87 8.36 -22.27
C TYR A 41 -7.41 8.05 -20.88
N MET A 42 -8.69 8.34 -20.68
CA MET A 42 -9.39 8.13 -19.42
C MET A 42 -10.39 6.99 -19.56
N PHE A 43 -10.73 6.40 -18.43
CA PHE A 43 -11.83 5.45 -18.33
C PHE A 43 -12.56 5.62 -16.99
N ALA A 44 -13.81 5.16 -16.97
CA ALA A 44 -14.56 4.87 -15.76
C ALA A 44 -14.79 3.36 -15.69
N GLN A 45 -14.82 2.81 -14.49
CA GLN A 45 -15.04 1.38 -14.28
C GLN A 45 -15.92 1.17 -13.07
N THR A 46 -16.85 0.22 -13.15
CA THR A 46 -17.56 -0.33 -12.01
C THR A 46 -17.18 -1.80 -11.85
N LYS A 47 -17.06 -2.27 -10.61
CA LYS A 47 -16.88 -3.68 -10.28
C LYS A 47 -17.82 -4.08 -9.16
N LEU A 48 -18.25 -5.31 -9.21
CA LEU A 48 -18.95 -6.00 -8.13
C LEU A 48 -18.02 -7.09 -7.59
N HIS A 49 -18.02 -7.24 -6.29
CA HIS A 49 -17.20 -8.21 -5.58
C HIS A 49 -18.10 -9.11 -4.74
N TYR A 50 -17.69 -10.37 -4.61
CA TYR A 50 -18.33 -11.34 -3.75
C TYR A 50 -17.30 -12.33 -3.20
N GLY A 51 -17.37 -12.65 -1.92
CA GLY A 51 -16.46 -13.59 -1.29
C GLY A 51 -16.70 -13.77 0.20
N GLY A 52 -15.67 -14.25 0.88
CA GLY A 52 -15.69 -14.51 2.31
C GLY A 52 -14.43 -14.03 3.01
N HIS A 53 -14.36 -14.30 4.29
CA HIS A 53 -13.18 -14.05 5.09
C HIS A 53 -12.15 -15.15 4.89
N PHE A 54 -10.89 -14.75 4.83
CA PHE A 54 -9.76 -15.66 4.90
C PHE A 54 -9.47 -15.96 6.37
N SER A 55 -9.73 -17.19 6.82
CA SER A 55 -9.43 -17.57 8.20
C SER A 55 -7.94 -17.58 8.43
N THR A 56 -7.52 -16.82 9.42
CA THR A 56 -6.12 -16.72 9.83
C THR A 56 -5.76 -17.69 10.95
N GLY A 57 -6.75 -18.36 11.54
CA GLY A 57 -6.59 -19.22 12.74
C GLY A 57 -6.22 -18.41 13.99
N VAL A 58 -6.49 -17.11 13.99
CA VAL A 58 -6.30 -16.24 15.16
C VAL A 58 -7.54 -16.33 16.03
N ASP A 59 -7.36 -16.74 17.29
CA ASP A 59 -8.45 -16.89 18.26
C ASP A 59 -9.27 -15.61 18.41
N GLY A 60 -10.60 -15.78 18.54
CA GLY A 60 -11.56 -14.70 18.73
C GLY A 60 -11.90 -13.94 17.45
N LEU A 61 -11.69 -14.50 16.26
CA LEU A 61 -12.19 -13.97 14.99
C LEU A 61 -13.36 -14.77 14.42
N GLU A 62 -13.84 -15.78 15.13
CA GLU A 62 -14.81 -16.76 14.62
C GLU A 62 -16.13 -16.10 14.16
N GLU A 63 -16.63 -15.14 14.92
CA GLU A 63 -17.89 -14.43 14.57
C GLU A 63 -17.69 -13.49 13.36
N VAL A 64 -16.52 -12.82 13.26
CA VAL A 64 -16.17 -12.00 12.11
C VAL A 64 -15.98 -12.86 10.86
N GLU A 65 -15.24 -13.97 10.98
CA GLU A 65 -14.87 -14.84 9.85
C GLU A 65 -16.03 -15.66 9.28
N ARG A 66 -17.15 -15.82 10.01
CA ARG A 66 -18.38 -16.43 9.50
C ARG A 66 -19.08 -15.61 8.44
N ASN A 67 -18.80 -14.32 8.37
CA ASN A 67 -19.46 -13.43 7.43
C ASN A 67 -18.89 -13.59 6.00
N ASN A 68 -19.78 -13.56 5.04
CA ASN A 68 -19.45 -13.29 3.64
C ASN A 68 -19.52 -11.79 3.38
N PHE A 69 -19.03 -11.34 2.24
CA PHE A 69 -19.15 -9.96 1.83
C PHE A 69 -19.60 -9.84 0.37
N SER A 70 -20.30 -8.76 0.09
CA SER A 70 -20.43 -8.20 -1.24
C SER A 70 -19.92 -6.77 -1.25
N ALA A 71 -19.38 -6.32 -2.38
CA ALA A 71 -18.95 -4.95 -2.47
C ALA A 71 -19.15 -4.38 -3.88
N MET A 72 -19.30 -3.05 -3.93
CA MET A 72 -19.29 -2.28 -5.15
C MET A 72 -18.06 -1.37 -5.20
N GLU A 73 -17.50 -1.25 -6.38
CA GLU A 73 -16.33 -0.42 -6.62
C GLU A 73 -16.56 0.47 -7.84
N LEU A 74 -16.23 1.76 -7.71
CA LEU A 74 -16.24 2.73 -8.78
C LEU A 74 -14.85 3.30 -8.96
N ARG A 75 -14.34 3.32 -10.18
CA ARG A 75 -13.01 3.82 -10.52
C ARG A 75 -13.04 4.86 -11.63
N VAL A 76 -12.14 5.84 -11.53
CA VAL A 76 -11.75 6.72 -12.63
C VAL A 76 -10.25 6.66 -12.78
N GLY A 77 -9.77 6.47 -14.00
CA GLY A 77 -8.34 6.29 -14.22
C GLY A 77 -7.85 6.70 -15.60
N TRP A 78 -6.55 6.60 -15.75
CA TRP A 78 -5.80 6.93 -16.95
C TRP A 78 -5.05 5.71 -17.45
N LYS A 79 -4.92 5.58 -18.78
CA LYS A 79 -4.13 4.55 -19.43
C LYS A 79 -2.74 5.10 -19.77
N GLY A 80 -1.70 4.44 -19.29
CA GLY A 80 -0.33 4.62 -19.74
C GLY A 80 -0.16 4.06 -21.15
N TYR A 81 0.57 4.77 -22.01
CA TYR A 81 0.77 4.33 -23.40
C TYR A 81 2.21 4.55 -23.91
N GLY A 82 3.15 4.78 -22.99
CA GLY A 82 4.58 4.91 -23.31
C GLY A 82 5.08 6.35 -23.42
N ARG A 83 4.25 7.35 -23.10
CA ARG A 83 4.70 8.74 -23.01
C ARG A 83 5.86 8.91 -22.02
N LYS A 84 5.84 8.18 -20.93
CA LYS A 84 6.92 8.14 -19.93
C LYS A 84 7.57 6.75 -19.92
N ARG A 85 8.89 6.72 -19.72
CA ARG A 85 9.68 5.48 -19.72
C ARG A 85 9.13 4.40 -18.78
N TRP A 86 8.71 4.78 -17.57
CA TRP A 86 8.16 3.84 -16.60
C TRP A 86 6.86 3.17 -17.10
N GLN A 87 6.05 3.86 -17.91
CA GLN A 87 4.83 3.28 -18.49
C GLN A 87 5.17 2.10 -19.42
N LYS A 88 6.20 2.24 -20.25
CA LYS A 88 6.67 1.12 -21.07
C LYS A 88 7.26 0.00 -20.21
N LEU A 89 8.10 0.34 -19.22
CA LEU A 89 8.68 -0.63 -18.30
C LEU A 89 7.63 -1.46 -17.58
N MET A 90 6.50 -0.84 -17.18
CA MET A 90 5.38 -1.50 -16.50
C MET A 90 4.34 -2.08 -17.46
N GLY A 91 4.65 -2.20 -18.76
CA GLY A 91 3.75 -2.78 -19.75
C GLY A 91 2.52 -1.90 -20.06
N TYR A 92 2.66 -0.58 -19.96
CA TYR A 92 1.60 0.39 -20.21
C TYR A 92 0.42 0.25 -19.23
N PRO A 93 0.63 0.52 -17.94
CA PRO A 93 -0.36 0.33 -16.88
C PRO A 93 -1.50 1.32 -16.96
N SER A 94 -2.58 0.99 -16.27
CA SER A 94 -3.64 1.92 -15.89
C SER A 94 -3.49 2.28 -14.42
N TYR A 95 -3.86 3.50 -14.04
CA TYR A 95 -3.78 3.98 -12.65
C TYR A 95 -4.82 5.07 -12.43
N GLY A 96 -5.21 5.28 -11.20
CA GLY A 96 -6.23 6.28 -10.88
C GLY A 96 -6.71 6.18 -9.44
N PHE A 97 -7.97 6.57 -9.24
CA PHE A 97 -8.63 6.58 -7.94
C PHE A 97 -9.90 5.77 -7.99
N GLY A 98 -10.27 5.20 -6.85
CA GLY A 98 -11.48 4.41 -6.68
C GLY A 98 -12.19 4.71 -5.37
N LEU A 99 -13.47 4.41 -5.39
CA LEU A 99 -14.35 4.32 -4.24
C LEU A 99 -14.79 2.87 -4.10
N TYR A 100 -14.77 2.34 -2.89
CA TYR A 100 -15.18 0.99 -2.57
C TYR A 100 -16.16 1.04 -1.41
N GLN A 101 -17.18 0.21 -1.45
CA GLN A 101 -18.13 0.01 -0.35
C GLN A 101 -18.47 -1.46 -0.23
N ALA A 102 -18.34 -2.01 0.98
CA ALA A 102 -18.69 -3.39 1.30
C ALA A 102 -19.90 -3.46 2.22
N THR A 103 -20.55 -4.63 2.17
CA THR A 103 -21.58 -5.06 3.11
C THR A 103 -21.30 -6.50 3.48
N PHE A 104 -21.39 -6.81 4.77
CA PHE A 104 -21.20 -8.15 5.33
C PHE A 104 -22.53 -8.82 5.63
N PHE A 105 -22.58 -10.14 5.59
CA PHE A 105 -23.76 -10.93 5.90
C PHE A 105 -23.38 -12.36 6.33
N PRO A 106 -24.13 -13.03 7.24
CA PRO A 106 -25.44 -12.61 7.70
C PRO A 106 -25.42 -11.49 8.75
N GLU A 107 -24.29 -11.20 9.40
CA GLU A 107 -24.23 -10.31 10.57
C GLU A 107 -23.52 -8.97 10.24
N ALA A 108 -24.22 -8.11 9.51
CA ALA A 108 -23.71 -6.77 9.16
C ALA A 108 -23.42 -5.89 10.39
N ASN A 109 -24.02 -6.19 11.53
CA ASN A 109 -23.90 -5.37 12.74
C ASN A 109 -22.52 -5.41 13.39
N ILE A 110 -21.73 -6.47 13.14
CA ILE A 110 -20.38 -6.59 13.73
C ILE A 110 -19.39 -5.67 13.00
N LEU A 111 -19.33 -5.71 11.68
CA LEU A 111 -18.33 -4.99 10.87
C LEU A 111 -18.81 -3.66 10.30
N GLY A 112 -20.13 -3.46 10.23
CA GLY A 112 -20.73 -2.31 9.57
C GLY A 112 -20.73 -2.42 8.05
N SER A 113 -20.70 -1.27 7.38
CA SER A 113 -20.67 -1.19 5.91
C SER A 113 -19.53 -0.29 5.45
N PRO A 114 -18.29 -0.72 5.59
CA PRO A 114 -17.13 0.12 5.36
C PRO A 114 -17.03 0.59 3.92
N SER A 115 -16.65 1.85 3.80
CA SER A 115 -16.32 2.52 2.55
C SER A 115 -14.82 2.81 2.48
N ALA A 116 -14.24 2.86 1.29
CA ALA A 116 -12.84 3.27 1.13
C ALA A 116 -12.65 4.21 -0.06
N VAL A 117 -11.71 5.15 0.11
CA VAL A 117 -11.13 5.97 -0.96
C VAL A 117 -9.70 5.53 -1.16
N TYR A 118 -9.33 5.18 -2.38
CA TYR A 118 -8.02 4.58 -2.63
C TYR A 118 -7.44 4.96 -4.00
N GLY A 119 -6.11 4.87 -4.09
CA GLY A 119 -5.39 4.90 -5.35
C GLY A 119 -5.16 3.49 -5.87
N PHE A 120 -5.23 3.28 -7.18
CA PHE A 120 -4.96 1.99 -7.79
C PHE A 120 -3.90 2.03 -8.89
N PHE A 121 -3.24 0.90 -9.07
CA PHE A 121 -2.28 0.63 -10.13
C PHE A 121 -2.56 -0.74 -10.73
N ASN A 122 -2.92 -0.77 -12.01
CA ASN A 122 -3.24 -2.00 -12.75
C ASN A 122 -2.27 -2.16 -13.91
N ALA A 123 -1.52 -3.25 -13.96
CA ALA A 123 -0.53 -3.49 -15.00
C ALA A 123 -0.58 -4.93 -15.52
N PRO A 124 -0.29 -5.15 -16.81
CA PRO A 124 -0.35 -6.47 -17.39
C PRO A 124 0.88 -7.33 -17.03
N PHE A 125 0.64 -8.55 -16.59
CA PHE A 125 1.60 -9.63 -16.67
C PHE A 125 1.84 -10.00 -18.15
N LYS A 126 0.72 -10.13 -18.89
CA LYS A 126 0.75 -10.48 -20.31
C LYS A 126 -0.43 -9.87 -21.04
N ARG A 127 -0.17 -9.40 -22.27
CA ARG A 127 -1.17 -8.77 -23.12
C ARG A 127 -1.30 -9.51 -24.43
N TYR A 128 -2.53 -9.79 -24.83
CA TYR A 128 -2.91 -10.39 -26.08
C TYR A 128 -3.74 -9.41 -26.93
N LYS A 129 -4.09 -9.79 -28.14
CA LYS A 129 -4.85 -8.91 -29.06
C LYS A 129 -6.22 -8.49 -28.48
N LYS A 130 -6.96 -9.44 -27.89
CA LYS A 130 -8.34 -9.25 -27.41
C LYS A 130 -8.46 -9.20 -25.87
N TRP A 131 -7.45 -9.61 -25.13
CA TRP A 131 -7.48 -9.66 -23.66
C TRP A 131 -6.09 -9.48 -23.06
N SER A 132 -6.03 -9.23 -21.77
CA SER A 132 -4.80 -9.20 -20.98
C SER A 132 -5.02 -9.83 -19.62
N LEU A 133 -3.96 -10.42 -19.06
CA LEU A 133 -3.89 -10.85 -17.68
C LEU A 133 -3.11 -9.77 -16.90
N ASN A 134 -3.73 -9.20 -15.90
CA ASN A 134 -3.22 -8.06 -15.17
C ASN A 134 -3.09 -8.37 -13.67
N TYR A 135 -2.15 -7.72 -13.00
CA TYR A 135 -2.21 -7.52 -11.55
C TYR A 135 -2.74 -6.12 -11.26
N ASP A 136 -3.49 -6.04 -10.18
CA ASP A 136 -4.13 -4.81 -9.72
C ASP A 136 -3.79 -4.61 -8.25
N LEU A 137 -3.33 -3.43 -7.89
CA LEU A 137 -2.95 -3.05 -6.53
C LEU A 137 -3.74 -1.80 -6.16
N GLY A 138 -4.34 -1.79 -4.98
CA GLY A 138 -5.03 -0.65 -4.42
C GLY A 138 -4.60 -0.37 -2.99
N VAL A 139 -4.40 0.89 -2.66
CA VAL A 139 -4.07 1.35 -1.30
C VAL A 139 -4.84 2.62 -1.00
N GLY A 140 -5.44 2.69 0.16
CA GLY A 140 -6.23 3.84 0.57
C GLY A 140 -6.64 3.83 2.03
N LEU A 141 -7.67 4.59 2.31
CA LEU A 141 -8.24 4.73 3.64
C LEU A 141 -9.69 4.26 3.61
N ALA A 142 -10.02 3.40 4.56
CA ALA A 142 -11.37 2.94 4.81
C ALA A 142 -11.95 3.65 6.04
N TYR A 143 -13.27 3.79 6.05
CA TYR A 143 -14.05 4.42 7.10
C TYR A 143 -15.43 3.74 7.18
N ASP A 144 -16.23 4.11 8.18
CA ASP A 144 -17.54 3.51 8.47
C ASP A 144 -17.48 2.03 8.90
N PHE A 145 -16.36 1.61 9.50
CA PHE A 145 -16.35 0.39 10.28
C PHE A 145 -17.06 0.61 11.62
N PHE A 146 -17.77 -0.41 12.08
CA PHE A 146 -18.18 -0.49 13.47
C PHE A 146 -17.02 -1.05 14.27
N GLY A 147 -16.24 -0.16 14.92
CA GLY A 147 -15.11 -0.55 15.76
C GLY A 147 -15.54 -1.37 16.97
N TYR A 148 -14.57 -2.05 17.59
CA TYR A 148 -14.79 -2.73 18.87
C TYR A 148 -15.29 -1.75 19.94
N ASP A 149 -16.31 -2.16 20.65
CA ASP A 149 -16.86 -1.50 21.82
C ASP A 149 -17.26 -2.58 22.82
N PRO A 150 -16.73 -2.55 24.06
CA PRO A 150 -16.97 -3.62 25.04
C PRO A 150 -18.44 -3.74 25.46
N GLU A 151 -19.25 -2.70 25.32
CA GLU A 151 -20.66 -2.70 25.69
C GLU A 151 -21.59 -2.92 24.50
N ASN A 152 -21.29 -2.29 23.35
CA ASN A 152 -22.21 -2.23 22.21
C ASN A 152 -21.81 -3.15 21.02
N ASN A 153 -20.52 -3.52 20.92
CA ASN A 153 -20.00 -4.38 19.84
C ASN A 153 -18.83 -5.26 20.30
N PRO A 154 -19.02 -6.11 21.36
CA PRO A 154 -17.95 -6.93 21.93
C PRO A 154 -17.44 -8.02 20.99
N ASP A 155 -18.22 -8.45 20.00
CA ASP A 155 -17.87 -9.48 19.02
C ASP A 155 -16.94 -8.96 17.91
N GLN A 156 -16.77 -7.65 17.80
CA GLN A 156 -15.84 -7.00 16.84
C GLN A 156 -14.39 -7.07 17.32
N THR A 157 -13.80 -8.22 17.30
CA THR A 157 -12.41 -8.42 17.75
C THR A 157 -11.37 -8.15 16.67
N ALA A 158 -11.79 -7.91 15.42
CA ALA A 158 -10.88 -7.70 14.29
C ALA A 158 -10.33 -6.27 14.24
N ILE A 159 -11.17 -5.26 14.52
CA ILE A 159 -10.85 -3.86 14.30
C ILE A 159 -11.38 -3.00 15.47
N GLY A 160 -10.49 -2.24 16.12
CA GLY A 160 -10.84 -1.33 17.21
C GLY A 160 -11.10 0.12 16.77
N SER A 161 -11.13 0.42 15.47
CA SER A 161 -11.27 1.80 14.99
C SER A 161 -12.16 1.93 13.76
N ASP A 162 -12.85 3.06 13.65
CA ASP A 162 -13.70 3.38 12.49
C ASP A 162 -12.87 3.65 11.22
N PHE A 163 -11.63 4.14 11.38
CA PHE A 163 -10.71 4.44 10.29
C PHE A 163 -9.61 3.39 10.18
N ASN A 164 -9.43 2.86 8.98
CA ASN A 164 -8.48 1.79 8.71
C ASN A 164 -7.75 2.03 7.38
N VAL A 165 -6.61 1.39 7.21
CA VAL A 165 -5.95 1.28 5.91
C VAL A 165 -6.71 0.25 5.08
N TYR A 166 -6.98 0.60 3.84
CA TYR A 166 -7.49 -0.29 2.80
C TYR A 166 -6.34 -0.74 1.92
N PHE A 167 -6.15 -2.03 1.77
CA PHE A 167 -5.22 -2.63 0.83
C PHE A 167 -5.92 -3.70 0.02
N THR A 168 -5.74 -3.70 -1.30
CA THR A 168 -6.26 -4.76 -2.17
C THR A 168 -5.25 -5.17 -3.21
N VAL A 169 -5.22 -6.45 -3.51
CA VAL A 169 -4.47 -7.03 -4.62
C VAL A 169 -5.37 -7.98 -5.38
N SER A 170 -5.32 -7.92 -6.72
CA SER A 170 -6.04 -8.89 -7.54
C SER A 170 -5.27 -9.31 -8.79
N VAL A 171 -5.65 -10.47 -9.31
CA VAL A 171 -5.24 -10.96 -10.62
C VAL A 171 -6.47 -11.00 -11.49
N GLU A 172 -6.46 -10.23 -12.58
CA GLU A 172 -7.64 -9.96 -13.39
C GLU A 172 -7.42 -10.22 -14.88
N GLY A 173 -8.39 -10.84 -15.52
CA GLY A 173 -8.56 -10.82 -16.97
C GLY A 173 -9.29 -9.54 -17.40
N GLU A 174 -8.75 -8.80 -18.37
CA GLU A 174 -9.43 -7.69 -19.05
C GLU A 174 -9.70 -8.08 -20.50
N PHE A 175 -10.98 -8.14 -20.89
CA PHE A 175 -11.46 -8.60 -22.19
C PHE A 175 -12.10 -7.44 -22.96
N LYS A 176 -11.65 -7.18 -24.18
CA LYS A 176 -12.19 -6.14 -25.05
C LYS A 176 -13.53 -6.59 -25.64
N LEU A 177 -14.65 -6.06 -25.17
CA LEU A 177 -15.98 -6.35 -25.70
C LEU A 177 -16.30 -5.50 -26.94
N SER A 178 -15.93 -4.22 -26.90
CA SER A 178 -16.15 -3.30 -28.00
C SER A 178 -15.04 -2.28 -28.11
N ARG A 179 -15.18 -1.29 -29.00
CA ARG A 179 -14.24 -0.17 -29.10
C ARG A 179 -14.09 0.60 -27.79
N ARG A 180 -15.16 0.71 -26.97
CA ARG A 180 -15.16 1.50 -25.74
C ARG A 180 -15.34 0.67 -24.48
N LEU A 181 -15.79 -0.56 -24.57
CA LEU A 181 -16.17 -1.36 -23.43
C LEU A 181 -15.22 -2.54 -23.23
N ASP A 182 -14.72 -2.71 -22.00
CA ASP A 182 -13.97 -3.87 -21.55
C ASP A 182 -14.74 -4.56 -20.41
N LEU A 183 -14.72 -5.89 -20.39
CA LEU A 183 -15.10 -6.72 -19.24
C LEU A 183 -13.84 -7.01 -18.43
N THR A 184 -13.94 -6.89 -17.12
CA THR A 184 -12.88 -7.35 -16.20
C THR A 184 -13.45 -8.39 -15.26
N THR A 185 -12.66 -9.41 -14.94
CA THR A 185 -13.00 -10.41 -13.92
C THR A 185 -11.75 -11.00 -13.33
N GLY A 186 -11.78 -11.37 -12.06
CA GLY A 186 -10.59 -11.90 -11.41
C GLY A 186 -10.78 -12.32 -9.97
N PHE A 187 -9.69 -12.77 -9.39
CA PHE A 187 -9.53 -13.07 -7.98
C PHE A 187 -8.96 -11.88 -7.25
N LEU A 188 -9.44 -11.63 -6.03
CA LEU A 188 -8.96 -10.56 -5.18
C LEU A 188 -8.67 -11.05 -3.76
N PHE A 189 -7.76 -10.33 -3.13
CA PHE A 189 -7.56 -10.30 -1.68
C PHE A 189 -7.66 -8.84 -1.23
N THR A 190 -8.42 -8.59 -0.15
CA THR A 190 -8.55 -7.25 0.44
C THR A 190 -8.27 -7.34 1.94
N HIS A 191 -7.51 -6.39 2.44
CA HIS A 191 -7.14 -6.31 3.84
C HIS A 191 -7.48 -4.93 4.41
N PHE A 192 -8.07 -4.93 5.61
CA PHE A 192 -8.30 -3.73 6.40
C PHE A 192 -7.63 -3.87 7.76
N SER A 193 -6.92 -2.84 8.19
CA SER A 193 -6.36 -2.76 9.53
C SER A 193 -5.98 -1.32 9.86
N ASN A 194 -5.88 -1.00 11.15
CA ASN A 194 -5.40 0.29 11.60
C ASN A 194 -3.89 0.29 11.94
N GLY A 195 -3.18 -0.81 11.68
CA GLY A 195 -1.75 -0.92 11.99
C GLY A 195 -1.44 -0.91 13.48
N ARG A 196 -2.36 -1.38 14.30
CA ARG A 196 -2.29 -1.38 15.77
C ARG A 196 -2.18 0.04 16.38
N THR A 197 -2.79 1.01 15.73
CA THR A 197 -3.00 2.34 16.33
C THR A 197 -4.14 2.35 17.35
N ARG A 198 -5.01 1.32 17.33
CA ARG A 198 -6.02 1.04 18.32
C ARG A 198 -6.27 -0.48 18.36
N THR A 199 -6.40 -1.05 19.55
CA THR A 199 -6.72 -2.47 19.78
C THR A 199 -8.23 -2.66 20.00
N PRO A 200 -8.79 -3.83 19.63
CA PRO A 200 -8.14 -4.92 18.90
C PRO A 200 -7.79 -4.56 17.46
N ASN A 201 -6.76 -5.16 16.90
CA ASN A 201 -6.40 -5.00 15.49
C ASN A 201 -5.84 -6.31 14.91
N LYS A 202 -6.67 -7.34 14.82
CA LYS A 202 -6.34 -8.60 14.15
C LYS A 202 -6.49 -8.48 12.63
N GLY A 203 -7.20 -7.43 12.17
CA GLY A 203 -7.46 -7.12 10.77
C GLY A 203 -8.58 -7.94 10.14
N VAL A 204 -9.19 -7.37 9.09
CA VAL A 204 -10.20 -8.06 8.26
C VAL A 204 -9.55 -8.47 6.95
N ASN A 205 -9.51 -9.76 6.69
CA ASN A 205 -8.90 -10.35 5.50
C ASN A 205 -9.98 -10.99 4.64
N LEU A 206 -10.20 -10.46 3.44
CA LEU A 206 -11.23 -10.91 2.52
C LEU A 206 -10.62 -11.52 1.27
N TYR A 207 -11.20 -12.61 0.79
CA TYR A 207 -10.90 -13.15 -0.53
C TYR A 207 -12.18 -13.26 -1.35
N GLY A 208 -12.07 -13.14 -2.66
CA GLY A 208 -13.27 -13.23 -3.47
C GLY A 208 -13.01 -13.14 -4.96
N LEU A 209 -14.13 -13.10 -5.68
CA LEU A 209 -14.18 -12.85 -7.11
C LEU A 209 -14.66 -11.43 -7.36
N ASN A 210 -14.22 -10.86 -8.46
CA ASN A 210 -14.80 -9.63 -8.98
C ASN A 210 -15.20 -9.77 -10.44
N ALA A 211 -16.20 -8.99 -10.84
CA ALA A 211 -16.56 -8.78 -12.24
C ALA A 211 -16.93 -7.32 -12.44
N GLY A 212 -16.55 -6.74 -13.57
CA GLY A 212 -16.79 -5.33 -13.82
C GLY A 212 -16.75 -4.92 -15.26
N LEU A 213 -17.29 -3.73 -15.52
CA LEU A 213 -17.31 -3.10 -16.82
C LEU A 213 -16.47 -1.82 -16.80
N LYS A 214 -15.59 -1.67 -17.79
CA LYS A 214 -14.73 -0.52 -17.98
C LYS A 214 -15.12 0.22 -19.25
N TYR A 215 -15.53 1.48 -19.12
CA TYR A 215 -15.87 2.34 -20.24
C TYR A 215 -14.70 3.28 -20.56
N ASN A 216 -14.20 3.23 -21.77
CA ASN A 216 -13.09 4.04 -22.26
C ASN A 216 -13.65 5.29 -22.95
N PHE A 217 -13.35 6.46 -22.40
CA PHE A 217 -13.71 7.74 -23.00
C PHE A 217 -12.84 8.05 -24.24
N ASN A 218 -13.35 8.88 -25.11
CA ASN A 218 -12.52 9.42 -26.21
C ASN A 218 -11.32 10.16 -25.63
N ALA A 219 -10.18 10.04 -26.28
CA ALA A 219 -8.99 10.78 -25.89
C ALA A 219 -9.25 12.28 -25.94
N TYR A 220 -8.69 13.01 -25.00
CA TYR A 220 -8.71 14.46 -25.00
C TYR A 220 -7.29 15.03 -25.01
N ILE A 221 -7.13 16.20 -25.65
CA ILE A 221 -5.86 16.91 -25.71
C ILE A 221 -5.95 18.13 -24.80
N PRO A 222 -5.16 18.17 -23.70
CA PRO A 222 -5.10 19.38 -22.85
C PRO A 222 -4.58 20.56 -23.67
N LYS A 223 -5.25 21.70 -23.60
CA LYS A 223 -4.74 22.98 -24.12
C LYS A 223 -4.40 23.90 -22.96
N GLN A 224 -3.49 24.87 -23.20
CA GLN A 224 -3.36 26.02 -22.31
C GLN A 224 -4.70 26.75 -22.29
N GLY A 225 -5.37 26.83 -21.13
CA GLY A 225 -6.64 27.48 -20.94
C GLY A 225 -7.91 26.68 -21.23
N GLY A 226 -7.82 25.35 -21.45
CA GLY A 226 -9.02 24.52 -21.59
C GLY A 226 -8.76 23.09 -22.09
N GLN A 227 -9.77 22.24 -21.97
CA GLN A 227 -9.75 20.87 -22.50
C GLN A 227 -10.57 20.81 -23.78
N ARG A 228 -10.01 20.27 -24.86
CA ARG A 228 -10.75 19.98 -26.08
C ARG A 228 -10.94 18.50 -26.24
N LEU A 229 -12.19 18.03 -26.27
CA LEU A 229 -12.51 16.68 -26.67
C LEU A 229 -12.16 16.51 -28.15
N ALA A 230 -11.23 15.62 -28.45
CA ALA A 230 -10.94 15.24 -29.82
C ALA A 230 -12.05 14.28 -30.30
N LYS A 231 -13.02 14.77 -31.08
CA LYS A 231 -14.22 14.04 -31.49
C LYS A 231 -13.93 12.72 -32.24
N ASP A 232 -12.76 12.59 -32.86
CA ASP A 232 -12.44 11.49 -33.79
C ASP A 232 -11.29 10.58 -33.33
N GLN A 233 -10.77 10.72 -32.09
CA GLN A 233 -9.68 9.88 -31.63
C GLN A 233 -10.20 8.57 -31.03
N ASP A 234 -9.46 7.47 -31.28
CA ASP A 234 -9.74 6.18 -30.67
C ASP A 234 -9.72 6.31 -29.12
N PRO A 235 -10.72 5.76 -28.41
CA PRO A 235 -10.70 5.71 -26.94
C PRO A 235 -9.57 4.84 -26.39
N ARG A 236 -8.90 4.07 -27.24
CA ARG A 236 -7.76 3.24 -26.87
C ARG A 236 -6.46 3.82 -27.40
N PRO A 237 -5.42 3.93 -26.55
CA PRO A 237 -4.13 4.45 -27.00
C PRO A 237 -3.44 3.46 -27.96
N LYS A 238 -2.76 4.03 -28.94
CA LYS A 238 -1.67 3.35 -29.62
C LYS A 238 -0.43 3.46 -28.75
N TYR A 239 0.17 2.33 -28.40
CA TYR A 239 1.35 2.31 -27.55
C TYR A 239 2.57 2.86 -28.28
N ILE A 240 3.27 3.78 -27.61
CA ILE A 240 4.55 4.30 -28.10
C ILE A 240 5.60 3.28 -27.72
N ASP A 241 6.17 2.64 -28.75
CA ASP A 241 7.25 1.70 -28.58
C ASP A 241 8.60 2.34 -28.94
N TYR A 242 9.61 2.15 -28.10
CA TYR A 242 10.98 2.61 -28.30
C TYR A 242 11.96 1.70 -27.54
N ASN A 243 13.20 1.65 -27.99
CA ASN A 243 14.21 0.83 -27.33
C ASN A 243 14.54 1.40 -25.96
N LEU A 244 14.41 0.57 -24.93
CA LEU A 244 14.92 0.90 -23.61
C LEU A 244 16.44 0.74 -23.60
N PRO A 245 17.20 1.62 -22.91
CA PRO A 245 18.62 1.41 -22.73
C PRO A 245 18.90 0.06 -22.10
N GLU A 246 20.00 -0.56 -22.49
CA GLU A 246 20.46 -1.79 -21.85
C GLU A 246 20.60 -1.59 -20.33
N PHE A 247 20.13 -2.56 -19.57
CA PHE A 247 20.23 -2.51 -18.13
C PHE A 247 21.59 -3.01 -17.68
N LYS A 248 22.34 -2.16 -16.97
CA LYS A 248 23.57 -2.55 -16.29
C LYS A 248 23.30 -2.59 -14.78
N PRO A 249 23.49 -3.76 -14.11
CA PRO A 249 23.27 -3.87 -12.67
C PRO A 249 24.19 -2.95 -11.87
N TYR A 250 23.67 -2.31 -10.83
CA TYR A 250 24.42 -1.41 -9.95
C TYR A 250 24.01 -1.57 -8.50
N TRP A 251 24.85 -1.09 -7.58
CA TRP A 251 24.59 -1.09 -6.15
C TRP A 251 23.95 0.23 -5.72
N GLU A 252 23.04 0.13 -4.74
CA GLU A 252 22.44 1.24 -4.02
C GLU A 252 22.63 0.99 -2.54
N TYR A 253 23.05 2.04 -1.83
CA TYR A 253 23.19 2.08 -0.39
C TYR A 253 22.18 3.08 0.13
N TYR A 254 21.40 2.72 1.12
CA TYR A 254 20.44 3.65 1.68
C TYR A 254 20.26 3.42 3.18
N MET A 255 19.87 4.49 3.85
CA MET A 255 19.49 4.48 5.25
C MET A 255 18.18 5.24 5.42
N PHE A 256 17.40 4.88 6.41
CA PHE A 256 16.22 5.64 6.78
C PHE A 256 16.02 5.65 8.29
N ALA A 257 15.39 6.72 8.78
CA ALA A 257 14.84 6.82 10.10
C ALA A 257 13.34 6.97 10.00
N ALA A 258 12.61 6.17 10.76
CA ALA A 258 11.17 6.17 10.81
C ALA A 258 10.68 6.07 12.25
N GLY A 259 9.47 6.50 12.51
CA GLY A 259 8.84 6.40 13.81
C GLY A 259 7.34 6.33 13.67
N GLY A 260 6.67 6.12 14.79
CA GLY A 260 5.23 6.02 14.89
C GLY A 260 4.82 5.78 16.32
N TRP A 261 3.66 5.24 16.47
CA TRP A 261 3.15 4.78 17.77
C TRP A 261 2.37 3.48 17.58
N SER A 262 2.26 2.75 18.67
CA SER A 262 1.55 1.48 18.77
C SER A 262 0.80 1.45 20.09
N THR A 263 -0.30 0.74 20.15
CA THR A 263 -0.98 0.43 21.40
C THR A 263 -0.45 -0.89 21.97
N SER A 264 -0.63 -1.11 23.27
CA SER A 264 -0.35 -2.39 23.87
C SER A 264 -1.29 -3.49 23.35
N PRO A 265 -0.80 -4.69 23.05
CA PRO A 265 -1.68 -5.83 22.74
C PRO A 265 -2.54 -6.27 23.94
N TYR A 266 -2.20 -5.86 25.15
CA TYR A 266 -2.90 -6.17 26.40
C TYR A 266 -3.84 -5.04 26.87
N ASP A 267 -4.04 -4.01 26.07
CA ASP A 267 -4.95 -2.91 26.39
C ASP A 267 -6.40 -3.31 26.12
N ILE A 268 -6.89 -4.27 26.93
CA ILE A 268 -8.25 -4.81 26.85
C ILE A 268 -9.29 -3.83 27.46
N GLU A 269 -8.82 -2.91 28.32
CA GLU A 269 -9.68 -1.98 29.05
C GLU A 269 -9.89 -0.63 28.33
N ASP A 270 -9.53 -0.52 27.04
CA ASP A 270 -9.61 0.70 26.22
C ASP A 270 -8.94 1.93 26.90
N ARG A 271 -7.83 1.68 27.61
CA ARG A 271 -7.06 2.72 28.32
C ARG A 271 -6.38 3.71 27.37
N GLU A 272 -6.48 3.48 26.05
CA GLU A 272 -5.85 4.28 24.99
C GLU A 272 -4.36 4.57 25.25
N LEU A 273 -3.61 3.59 25.76
CA LEU A 273 -2.19 3.73 26.01
C LEU A 273 -1.39 3.65 24.70
N TYR A 274 -0.72 4.74 24.40
CA TYR A 274 0.11 4.86 23.18
C TYR A 274 1.59 4.85 23.52
N TYR A 275 2.34 4.02 22.82
CA TYR A 275 3.78 3.86 22.99
C TYR A 275 4.51 4.31 21.72
N GLY A 276 5.54 5.14 21.89
CA GLY A 276 6.39 5.56 20.79
C GLY A 276 7.22 4.41 20.25
N VAL A 277 7.28 4.28 18.93
CA VAL A 277 8.13 3.33 18.20
C VAL A 277 9.07 4.06 17.25
N ALA A 278 10.26 3.49 17.04
CA ALA A 278 11.22 4.04 16.10
C ALA A 278 12.01 2.93 15.41
N THR A 279 12.44 3.21 14.19
CA THR A 279 13.29 2.35 13.37
C THR A 279 14.42 3.15 12.76
N LEU A 280 15.65 2.64 12.87
CA LEU A 280 16.79 3.03 12.06
C LEU A 280 17.18 1.83 11.20
N ALA A 281 17.34 2.02 9.90
CA ALA A 281 17.74 0.95 9.00
C ALA A 281 18.88 1.40 8.07
N PHE A 282 19.76 0.46 7.76
CA PHE A 282 20.78 0.61 6.73
C PHE A 282 20.74 -0.60 5.80
N ASP A 283 20.69 -0.35 4.51
CA ASP A 283 20.52 -1.36 3.47
C ASP A 283 21.58 -1.24 2.37
N VAL A 284 21.98 -2.38 1.86
CA VAL A 284 22.75 -2.54 0.63
C VAL A 284 21.92 -3.32 -0.37
N ALA A 285 21.56 -2.69 -1.48
CA ALA A 285 20.69 -3.28 -2.48
C ALA A 285 21.36 -3.38 -3.86
N ARG A 286 21.08 -4.45 -4.58
CA ARG A 286 21.51 -4.69 -5.96
C ARG A 286 20.35 -4.56 -6.90
N HIS A 287 20.38 -3.56 -7.77
CA HIS A 287 19.45 -3.49 -8.89
C HIS A 287 19.77 -4.61 -9.88
N TYR A 288 18.80 -5.47 -10.15
CA TYR A 288 18.92 -6.57 -11.12
C TYR A 288 18.17 -6.26 -12.42
N SER A 289 17.26 -5.27 -12.39
CA SER A 289 16.50 -4.80 -13.54
C SER A 289 16.11 -3.34 -13.39
N HIS A 290 15.51 -2.77 -14.43
CA HIS A 290 14.90 -1.42 -14.33
C HIS A 290 13.74 -1.33 -13.34
N LYS A 291 13.15 -2.47 -12.93
CA LYS A 291 11.93 -2.55 -12.11
C LYS A 291 12.17 -3.13 -10.73
N GLY A 292 13.31 -3.74 -10.47
CA GLY A 292 13.49 -4.47 -9.24
C GLY A 292 14.90 -4.44 -8.70
N LYS A 293 14.99 -4.54 -7.38
CA LYS A 293 16.24 -4.73 -6.64
C LYS A 293 16.02 -5.66 -5.46
N PHE A 294 17.06 -6.40 -5.11
CA PHE A 294 17.17 -7.16 -3.87
C PHE A 294 18.15 -6.47 -2.95
N GLY A 295 17.89 -6.52 -1.67
CA GLY A 295 18.75 -5.95 -0.65
C GLY A 295 18.88 -6.83 0.58
N ILE A 296 19.91 -6.51 1.36
CA ILE A 296 20.11 -6.98 2.72
C ILE A 296 20.36 -5.75 3.59
N GLY A 297 19.91 -5.81 4.83
CA GLY A 297 20.05 -4.66 5.72
C GLY A 297 20.07 -5.05 7.19
N VAL A 298 20.40 -4.04 7.98
CA VAL A 298 20.33 -4.09 9.44
C VAL A 298 19.31 -3.07 9.93
N ASP A 299 18.58 -3.45 10.96
CA ASP A 299 17.61 -2.62 11.63
C ASP A 299 18.00 -2.41 13.08
N VAL A 300 17.64 -1.27 13.63
CA VAL A 300 17.58 -1.03 15.07
C VAL A 300 16.18 -0.51 15.37
N PHE A 301 15.45 -1.25 16.16
CA PHE A 301 14.09 -0.91 16.58
C PHE A 301 14.09 -0.39 18.01
N ARG A 302 13.23 0.60 18.27
CA ARG A 302 12.74 0.94 19.59
C ARG A 302 11.25 0.68 19.63
N ASP A 303 10.79 -0.12 20.56
CA ASP A 303 9.38 -0.43 20.75
C ASP A 303 8.97 -0.16 22.20
N GLY A 304 8.32 0.97 22.42
CA GLY A 304 7.88 1.38 23.75
C GLY A 304 6.83 0.45 24.36
N SER A 305 6.02 -0.27 23.53
CA SER A 305 4.99 -1.18 24.01
C SER A 305 5.55 -2.42 24.69
N LEU A 306 6.86 -2.70 24.55
CA LEU A 306 7.54 -3.78 25.28
C LEU A 306 7.55 -3.57 26.80
N VAL A 307 7.28 -2.36 27.29
CA VAL A 307 7.07 -2.12 28.72
C VAL A 307 6.00 -3.06 29.26
N GLU A 308 4.89 -3.25 28.56
CA GLU A 308 3.78 -4.12 28.98
C GLU A 308 4.20 -5.59 29.03
N GLU A 309 5.08 -6.02 28.12
CA GLU A 309 5.59 -7.40 28.10
C GLU A 309 6.52 -7.71 29.28
N TYR A 310 7.25 -6.70 29.75
CA TYR A 310 8.27 -6.88 30.77
C TYR A 310 7.81 -6.50 32.17
N GLN A 311 6.87 -5.56 32.34
CA GLN A 311 6.48 -5.01 33.66
C GLN A 311 6.00 -6.05 34.66
N ASN A 312 5.41 -7.17 34.20
CA ASN A 312 4.91 -8.23 35.07
C ASN A 312 6.00 -9.24 35.46
N LYS A 313 7.24 -9.08 35.03
CA LYS A 313 8.35 -9.95 35.38
C LYS A 313 8.99 -9.51 36.71
N PRO A 314 9.28 -10.42 37.62
CA PRO A 314 9.86 -10.07 38.93
C PRO A 314 11.16 -9.27 38.84
N GLU A 315 11.96 -9.50 37.79
CA GLU A 315 13.23 -8.79 37.55
C GLU A 315 13.06 -7.31 37.23
N TYR A 316 11.84 -6.89 36.85
CA TYR A 316 11.50 -5.50 36.52
C TYR A 316 10.51 -4.87 37.49
N ALA A 317 10.40 -5.37 38.72
CA ALA A 317 9.53 -4.83 39.78
C ALA A 317 9.79 -3.33 40.07
N ASN A 318 11.01 -2.84 39.79
CA ASN A 318 11.40 -1.44 39.93
C ASN A 318 11.31 -0.63 38.62
N GLY A 319 10.66 -1.16 37.59
CA GLY A 319 10.52 -0.55 36.26
C GLY A 319 11.36 -1.22 35.18
N VAL A 320 10.91 -1.12 33.95
CA VAL A 320 11.57 -1.67 32.76
C VAL A 320 12.62 -0.67 32.25
N PRO A 321 13.91 -1.05 32.19
CA PRO A 321 14.94 -0.12 31.72
C PRO A 321 14.81 0.13 30.21
N GLU A 322 15.07 1.35 29.77
CA GLU A 322 14.96 1.80 28.37
C GLU A 322 15.75 0.89 27.39
N SER A 323 16.86 0.31 27.83
CA SER A 323 17.67 -0.60 27.02
C SER A 323 16.93 -1.87 26.58
N ARG A 324 15.89 -2.28 27.30
CA ARG A 324 15.06 -3.44 26.96
C ARG A 324 14.03 -3.15 25.86
N LEU A 325 13.81 -1.88 25.57
CA LEU A 325 12.91 -1.44 24.51
C LEU A 325 13.60 -1.39 23.14
N TRP A 326 14.94 -1.55 23.11
CA TRP A 326 15.74 -1.50 21.88
C TRP A 326 16.23 -2.89 21.48
N TYR A 327 16.11 -3.20 20.20
CA TYR A 327 16.64 -4.46 19.67
C TYR A 327 17.08 -4.34 18.21
N PRO A 328 18.23 -5.00 17.88
CA PRO A 328 18.72 -5.06 16.51
C PRO A 328 18.04 -6.20 15.74
N GLY A 329 18.01 -6.05 14.40
CA GLY A 329 17.56 -7.06 13.47
C GLY A 329 18.37 -7.04 12.18
N ILE A 330 18.23 -8.11 11.41
CA ILE A 330 18.73 -8.21 10.03
C ILE A 330 17.60 -8.63 9.12
N HIS A 331 17.62 -8.15 7.87
CA HIS A 331 16.58 -8.50 6.92
C HIS A 331 17.11 -8.68 5.50
N VAL A 332 16.31 -9.36 4.70
CA VAL A 332 16.40 -9.36 3.24
C VAL A 332 15.21 -8.57 2.68
N SER A 333 15.42 -7.88 1.56
CA SER A 333 14.38 -7.07 0.94
C SER A 333 14.25 -7.36 -0.55
N HIS A 334 13.02 -7.23 -1.04
CA HIS A 334 12.72 -7.09 -2.45
C HIS A 334 11.93 -5.80 -2.67
N GLU A 335 12.34 -5.02 -3.67
CA GLU A 335 11.70 -3.76 -3.96
C GLU A 335 11.29 -3.68 -5.44
N LEU A 336 10.01 -3.33 -5.68
CA LEU A 336 9.46 -3.10 -7.01
C LEU A 336 9.40 -1.59 -7.27
N LEU A 337 10.13 -1.15 -8.30
CA LEU A 337 10.28 0.26 -8.65
C LEU A 337 9.22 0.69 -9.66
N ILE A 338 8.31 1.56 -9.26
CA ILE A 338 7.22 2.10 -10.09
C ILE A 338 7.39 3.62 -10.16
N HIS A 339 8.21 4.10 -11.07
CA HIS A 339 8.54 5.51 -11.25
C HIS A 339 9.18 6.11 -9.99
N ARG A 340 8.47 7.00 -9.28
CA ARG A 340 8.90 7.58 -7.99
C ARG A 340 8.47 6.76 -6.79
N PHE A 341 7.57 5.83 -7.00
CA PHE A 341 7.09 4.94 -5.97
C PHE A 341 7.87 3.64 -5.99
N THR A 342 8.21 3.14 -4.83
CA THR A 342 8.83 1.83 -4.64
C THR A 342 7.98 1.03 -3.66
N LEU A 343 7.46 -0.10 -4.10
CA LEU A 343 6.86 -1.08 -3.20
C LEU A 343 7.98 -1.87 -2.52
N VAL A 344 7.97 -1.90 -1.20
CA VAL A 344 8.98 -2.55 -0.36
C VAL A 344 8.38 -3.77 0.31
N THR A 345 9.07 -4.90 0.22
CA THR A 345 8.77 -6.11 1.00
C THR A 345 10.06 -6.60 1.65
N GLN A 346 10.01 -6.83 2.96
CA GLN A 346 11.17 -7.28 3.74
C GLN A 346 10.76 -8.42 4.65
N VAL A 347 11.69 -9.33 4.90
CA VAL A 347 11.60 -10.38 5.91
C VAL A 347 12.90 -10.38 6.69
N GLY A 348 12.80 -10.35 8.01
CA GLY A 348 13.96 -10.25 8.87
C GLY A 348 13.80 -11.05 10.16
N VAL A 349 14.91 -11.11 10.89
CA VAL A 349 14.96 -11.76 12.21
C VAL A 349 15.57 -10.80 13.22
N PRO A 350 15.03 -10.70 14.45
CA PRO A 350 15.69 -10.00 15.53
C PRO A 350 16.96 -10.77 15.91
N LEU A 351 18.04 -10.07 16.24
CA LEU A 351 19.30 -10.68 16.63
C LEU A 351 19.35 -11.05 18.11
N ILE A 352 18.37 -10.63 18.87
CA ILE A 352 18.17 -11.01 20.27
C ILE A 352 16.74 -11.46 20.45
N HIS A 353 16.49 -12.30 21.48
CA HIS A 353 15.12 -12.64 21.84
C HIS A 353 14.37 -11.40 22.34
N VAL A 354 13.19 -11.15 21.75
CA VAL A 354 12.30 -10.05 22.14
C VAL A 354 10.96 -10.66 22.53
N GLU A 355 10.55 -10.43 23.76
CA GLU A 355 9.30 -10.96 24.31
C GLU A 355 8.12 -10.48 23.47
N GLY A 356 7.17 -11.37 23.20
CA GLY A 356 5.95 -11.05 22.45
C GLY A 356 6.16 -10.71 20.96
N ARG A 357 7.38 -10.80 20.41
CA ARG A 357 7.66 -10.38 19.03
C ARG A 357 7.99 -11.51 18.05
N GLY A 358 7.94 -12.76 18.50
CA GLY A 358 8.24 -13.92 17.66
C GLY A 358 9.69 -13.98 17.16
N GLY A 359 9.99 -15.01 16.35
CA GLY A 359 11.35 -15.28 15.86
C GLY A 359 11.70 -14.56 14.55
N TRP A 360 10.75 -13.89 13.88
CA TRP A 360 10.96 -13.16 12.63
C TRP A 360 9.99 -11.98 12.52
N TYR A 361 10.28 -11.05 11.63
CA TYR A 361 9.39 -9.93 11.32
C TYR A 361 9.25 -9.72 9.82
N GLY A 362 8.10 -9.19 9.42
CA GLY A 362 7.85 -8.70 8.07
C GLY A 362 7.82 -7.17 8.05
N ARG A 363 8.05 -6.59 6.87
CA ARG A 363 7.78 -5.18 6.59
C ARG A 363 7.24 -5.06 5.19
N VAL A 364 6.07 -4.44 5.04
CA VAL A 364 5.45 -4.15 3.75
C VAL A 364 5.10 -2.67 3.69
N GLY A 365 5.50 -1.99 2.63
CA GLY A 365 5.25 -0.56 2.54
C GLY A 365 5.65 0.08 1.23
N GLY A 366 5.67 1.39 1.24
CA GLY A 366 6.04 2.22 0.12
C GLY A 366 7.12 3.22 0.44
N ARG A 367 7.94 3.52 -0.55
CA ARG A 367 8.84 4.67 -0.54
C ARG A 367 8.46 5.59 -1.69
N TYR A 368 8.53 6.88 -1.47
CA TYR A 368 8.28 7.88 -2.48
C TYR A 368 9.50 8.78 -2.65
N ASP A 369 10.07 8.84 -3.84
CA ASP A 369 11.25 9.62 -4.16
C ASP A 369 10.91 11.12 -4.20
N ILE A 370 11.28 11.85 -3.13
CA ILE A 370 11.19 13.31 -3.07
C ILE A 370 12.24 13.89 -4.01
N THR A 371 13.48 13.39 -3.93
CA THR A 371 14.59 13.71 -4.82
C THR A 371 15.27 12.43 -5.29
N ARG A 372 16.33 12.52 -6.09
CA ARG A 372 17.16 11.34 -6.43
C ARG A 372 17.82 10.69 -5.22
N LYS A 373 18.05 11.44 -4.16
CA LYS A 373 18.78 10.98 -2.98
C LYS A 373 17.90 10.84 -1.74
N VAL A 374 16.77 11.54 -1.68
CA VAL A 374 15.89 11.59 -0.51
C VAL A 374 14.56 10.97 -0.85
N PHE A 375 14.07 10.12 0.04
CA PHE A 375 12.76 9.48 -0.10
C PHE A 375 11.95 9.57 1.21
N ALA A 376 10.64 9.64 1.09
CA ALA A 376 9.71 9.37 2.18
C ALA A 376 9.49 7.86 2.28
N HIS A 377 9.30 7.38 3.50
CA HIS A 377 9.05 5.97 3.83
C HIS A 377 7.76 5.85 4.63
N LEU A 378 6.93 4.89 4.26
CA LEU A 378 5.73 4.49 5.00
C LEU A 378 5.60 2.97 4.89
N ALA A 379 5.62 2.27 6.02
CA ALA A 379 5.50 0.81 6.03
C ALA A 379 4.75 0.32 7.26
N LEU A 380 4.22 -0.89 7.15
CA LEU A 380 3.72 -1.70 8.25
C LEU A 380 4.79 -2.73 8.59
N LYS A 381 5.21 -2.75 9.85
CA LYS A 381 6.01 -3.84 10.43
C LYS A 381 5.07 -4.87 11.07
N THR A 382 5.40 -6.14 10.93
CA THR A 382 4.64 -7.26 11.52
C THR A 382 5.56 -8.17 12.33
N PRO A 383 5.18 -8.62 13.53
CA PRO A 383 5.93 -9.62 14.28
C PRO A 383 5.49 -11.02 13.83
N GLY A 384 6.32 -11.70 13.08
CA GLY A 384 6.14 -13.13 12.80
C GLY A 384 4.86 -13.54 12.05
N GLY A 385 4.29 -12.69 11.17
CA GLY A 385 3.09 -13.08 10.43
C GLY A 385 2.26 -11.93 9.90
N PHE A 386 0.95 -12.11 9.92
CA PHE A 386 -0.02 -11.17 9.36
C PHE A 386 -0.57 -10.16 10.38
N ILE A 387 -0.16 -10.24 11.66
CA ILE A 387 -0.58 -9.32 12.71
C ILE A 387 0.28 -8.06 12.62
N ALA A 388 -0.35 -6.88 12.66
CA ALA A 388 0.35 -5.62 12.66
C ALA A 388 1.11 -5.40 13.98
N ASP A 389 2.37 -4.96 13.89
CA ASP A 389 3.15 -4.48 15.03
C ASP A 389 3.00 -2.98 15.18
N PHE A 390 3.43 -2.24 14.17
CA PHE A 390 3.20 -0.80 14.09
C PHE A 390 3.37 -0.29 12.66
N VAL A 391 2.76 0.86 12.40
CA VAL A 391 3.00 1.65 11.19
C VAL A 391 4.16 2.59 11.46
N GLU A 392 5.17 2.54 10.60
CA GLU A 392 6.33 3.43 10.64
C GLU A 392 6.31 4.39 9.45
N TRP A 393 6.60 5.65 9.69
CA TRP A 393 6.73 6.67 8.66
C TRP A 393 7.96 7.53 8.92
N GLY A 394 8.66 7.90 7.87
CA GLY A 394 9.92 8.59 8.01
C GLY A 394 10.53 9.04 6.70
N VAL A 395 11.81 9.32 6.78
CA VAL A 395 12.60 9.76 5.64
C VAL A 395 13.90 8.99 5.54
N GLY A 396 14.38 8.82 4.32
CA GLY A 396 15.64 8.16 4.07
C GLY A 396 16.48 8.86 3.02
N PHE A 397 17.75 8.48 3.02
CA PHE A 397 18.74 8.96 2.10
C PHE A 397 19.39 7.78 1.38
N ARG A 398 19.70 7.95 0.08
CA ARG A 398 20.36 6.92 -0.74
C ARG A 398 21.54 7.45 -1.52
N MET A 399 22.50 6.56 -1.77
CA MET A 399 23.64 6.74 -2.64
C MET A 399 23.71 5.61 -3.65
N TYR A 400 24.20 5.90 -4.84
CA TYR A 400 24.39 4.91 -5.88
C TYR A 400 25.87 4.61 -6.06
N GLY A 401 26.19 3.32 -6.11
CA GLY A 401 27.53 2.88 -6.49
C GLY A 401 27.86 3.29 -7.93
N LYS A 402 29.15 3.39 -8.24
CA LYS A 402 29.61 3.69 -9.61
C LYS A 402 29.05 2.63 -10.56
N LYS A 403 28.36 3.06 -11.60
CA LYS A 403 28.03 2.17 -12.72
C LYS A 403 29.35 1.74 -13.36
N LYS A 404 29.59 0.43 -13.42
CA LYS A 404 30.68 -0.07 -14.29
C LYS A 404 30.37 0.39 -15.71
N ALA A 405 31.35 1.07 -16.34
CA ALA A 405 31.28 1.56 -17.70
C ALA A 405 30.96 0.44 -18.71
#